data_6fe374ab5e76c9629d7ef6b599dae21c
#
_entry.id   6fe374ab5e76c9629d7ef6b599dae21c
#
_cell.length_a   1.000
_cell.length_b   1.000
_cell.length_c   1.000
_cell.angle_alpha   90.00
_cell.angle_beta   90.00
_cell.angle_gamma   90.00
#
_symmetry.space_group_name_H-M   'P 1'
#
loop_
_entity.id
_entity.type
_entity.pdbx_description
1 polymer ?
#
loop_
_entity_poly.entity_id
_entity_poly.type
_entity_poly.pdbx_seq_one_letter_code
_entity_poly.pdbx_strand_id
1 'polypeptide(L)'
;MEYIAKTQQEAAILTSVLDGAWGTVGPRFEKAGEEIARWLQVGYGLMVFSASAALETILRSFNIGFGDEVIVAAWSDPVDAMVTAAVGAKPVFADIAADTLTLSAQAAAGCVTNKTRAIIADLPGGNPCDASGLQALCREKGLKLILNLADAWSAKQEGLPIYQYADAAFVNFSEGCAIDLGLGAAVVTDEVENHKLFYAYHNCGRPWGVVESTLSFDEILGGDLRVAEWQASLLPGRLEKAAQVDALCKKQAEAIKAALPQGAAVPVISGGEAAGRGVLAKNAEGAAVYPAMHLQPFFRDDYFEKLTGCKLTCQAGNFPVSEAAAKNVCLVK
;
A
#
# COMPACT_ATOMS: atom_id res chain seq x y z
N MET A 1 -6.52 -3.07 20.06
CA MET A 1 -6.29 -1.63 19.77
C MET A 1 -7.56 -0.87 20.15
N GLU A 2 -7.46 0.16 20.99
CA GLU A 2 -8.58 1.09 21.13
C GLU A 2 -8.64 1.91 19.85
N TYR A 3 -9.63 1.58 19.01
CA TYR A 3 -9.95 2.36 17.83
C TYR A 3 -10.29 3.80 18.23
N ILE A 4 -9.97 4.75 17.38
CA ILE A 4 -10.44 6.13 17.57
C ILE A 4 -11.97 6.08 17.70
N ALA A 5 -12.48 6.33 18.90
CA ALA A 5 -13.91 6.22 19.18
C ALA A 5 -14.70 7.14 18.25
N LYS A 6 -15.78 6.62 17.67
CA LYS A 6 -16.75 7.44 16.92
C LYS A 6 -17.30 8.50 17.85
N THR A 7 -17.15 9.77 17.49
CA THR A 7 -17.48 10.90 18.34
C THR A 7 -18.78 11.56 17.91
N GLN A 8 -19.42 12.31 18.84
CA GLN A 8 -20.57 13.18 18.49
C GLN A 8 -20.19 14.21 17.40
N GLN A 9 -18.93 14.63 17.35
CA GLN A 9 -18.41 15.53 16.33
C GLN A 9 -18.48 14.90 14.94
N GLU A 10 -18.13 13.62 14.80
CA GLU A 10 -18.25 12.90 13.51
C GLU A 10 -19.70 12.75 13.08
N ALA A 11 -20.61 12.49 14.01
CA ALA A 11 -22.04 12.47 13.70
C ALA A 11 -22.55 13.82 13.19
N ALA A 12 -22.10 14.94 13.78
CA ALA A 12 -22.46 16.28 13.31
C ALA A 12 -21.87 16.58 11.92
N ILE A 13 -20.64 16.14 11.64
CA ILE A 13 -20.02 16.25 10.31
C ILE A 13 -20.87 15.50 9.28
N LEU A 14 -21.23 14.24 9.54
CA LEU A 14 -22.04 13.43 8.64
C LEU A 14 -23.41 14.07 8.38
N THR A 15 -24.08 14.58 9.42
CA THR A 15 -25.34 15.34 9.26
C THR A 15 -25.15 16.52 8.32
N SER A 16 -24.08 17.31 8.50
CA SER A 16 -23.80 18.46 7.64
C SER A 16 -23.52 18.10 6.18
N VAL A 17 -23.02 16.87 5.93
CA VAL A 17 -22.84 16.36 4.56
C VAL A 17 -24.17 16.01 3.93
N LEU A 18 -25.08 15.37 4.68
CA LEU A 18 -26.41 14.99 4.19
C LEU A 18 -27.29 16.20 3.92
N ASP A 19 -27.15 17.29 4.70
CA ASP A 19 -27.86 18.55 4.48
C ASP A 19 -27.33 19.37 3.30
N GLY A 20 -26.15 19.01 2.77
CA GLY A 20 -25.46 19.67 1.65
C GLY A 20 -25.26 18.79 0.42
N ALA A 21 -24.24 19.12 -0.37
CA ALA A 21 -23.81 18.27 -1.47
C ALA A 21 -23.00 17.08 -0.93
N TRP A 22 -23.46 15.86 -1.21
CA TRP A 22 -22.84 14.62 -0.71
C TRP A 22 -22.37 13.66 -1.83
N GLY A 23 -22.12 14.23 -3.00
CA GLY A 23 -21.60 13.49 -4.16
C GLY A 23 -20.21 12.89 -3.92
N THR A 24 -19.49 12.63 -4.99
CA THR A 24 -18.18 11.98 -4.96
C THR A 24 -17.00 12.91 -5.25
N VAL A 25 -17.25 14.09 -5.76
CA VAL A 25 -16.22 15.11 -6.00
C VAL A 25 -16.79 16.43 -5.52
N GLY A 26 -16.28 16.91 -4.41
CA GLY A 26 -16.72 18.13 -3.79
C GLY A 26 -15.61 18.70 -2.91
N PRO A 27 -15.87 19.83 -2.23
CA PRO A 27 -14.84 20.55 -1.49
C PRO A 27 -14.22 19.73 -0.34
N ARG A 28 -14.93 18.74 0.20
CA ARG A 28 -14.38 17.87 1.25
C ARG A 28 -13.44 16.82 0.71
N PHE A 29 -13.70 16.31 -0.50
CA PHE A 29 -12.81 15.41 -1.21
C PHE A 29 -11.49 16.10 -1.54
N GLU A 30 -11.54 17.31 -2.14
CA GLU A 30 -10.33 18.09 -2.44
C GLU A 30 -9.53 18.38 -1.17
N LYS A 31 -10.23 18.84 -0.11
CA LYS A 31 -9.59 19.09 1.19
C LYS A 31 -8.96 17.83 1.79
N ALA A 32 -9.58 16.67 1.64
CA ALA A 32 -9.01 15.41 2.13
C ALA A 32 -7.67 15.09 1.45
N GLY A 33 -7.54 15.31 0.14
CA GLY A 33 -6.29 15.18 -0.59
C GLY A 33 -5.19 16.11 -0.07
N GLU A 34 -5.53 17.39 0.16
CA GLU A 34 -4.61 18.37 0.76
C GLU A 34 -4.17 17.99 2.19
N GLU A 35 -5.09 17.50 3.01
CA GLU A 35 -4.78 17.05 4.38
C GLU A 35 -3.89 15.79 4.38
N ILE A 36 -4.10 14.84 3.46
CA ILE A 36 -3.21 13.70 3.27
C ILE A 36 -1.80 14.17 2.90
N ALA A 37 -1.68 15.06 1.92
CA ALA A 37 -0.41 15.60 1.48
C ALA A 37 0.33 16.32 2.63
N ARG A 38 -0.37 17.13 3.39
CA ARG A 38 0.17 17.82 4.57
C ARG A 38 0.58 16.86 5.68
N TRP A 39 -0.26 15.87 5.98
CA TRP A 39 -0.02 14.88 7.02
C TRP A 39 1.24 14.05 6.75
N LEU A 40 1.41 13.56 5.52
CA LEU A 40 2.57 12.78 5.13
C LEU A 40 3.74 13.63 4.65
N GLN A 41 3.59 14.97 4.54
CA GLN A 41 4.64 15.86 4.04
C GLN A 41 5.11 15.48 2.62
N VAL A 42 4.16 15.13 1.76
CA VAL A 42 4.34 14.84 0.33
C VAL A 42 3.73 15.94 -0.52
N GLY A 43 4.12 16.01 -1.79
CA GLY A 43 3.60 17.00 -2.72
C GLY A 43 2.09 16.88 -2.94
N TYR A 44 1.60 15.66 -3.09
CA TYR A 44 0.21 15.39 -3.50
C TYR A 44 -0.37 14.16 -2.81
N GLY A 45 -1.64 14.26 -2.44
CA GLY A 45 -2.46 13.17 -1.91
C GLY A 45 -3.78 13.07 -2.66
N LEU A 46 -4.26 11.85 -2.86
CA LEU A 46 -5.52 11.55 -3.51
C LEU A 46 -6.25 10.45 -2.75
N MET A 47 -7.49 10.70 -2.35
CA MET A 47 -8.30 9.71 -1.67
C MET A 47 -9.05 8.82 -2.68
N VAL A 48 -9.01 7.52 -2.47
CA VAL A 48 -9.71 6.50 -3.27
C VAL A 48 -10.45 5.52 -2.36
N PHE A 49 -11.40 4.77 -2.92
CA PHE A 49 -12.33 4.00 -2.08
C PHE A 49 -11.72 2.76 -1.41
N SER A 50 -10.55 2.25 -1.86
CA SER A 50 -9.91 1.07 -1.24
C SER A 50 -8.42 0.99 -1.58
N ALA A 51 -7.66 0.16 -0.85
CA ALA A 51 -6.26 -0.16 -1.16
C ALA A 51 -6.09 -0.77 -2.56
N SER A 52 -7.02 -1.64 -2.97
CA SER A 52 -7.01 -2.20 -4.34
C SER A 52 -7.20 -1.11 -5.39
N ALA A 53 -8.12 -0.17 -5.17
CA ALA A 53 -8.33 0.98 -6.04
C ALA A 53 -7.10 1.90 -6.08
N ALA A 54 -6.40 2.05 -4.96
CA ALA A 54 -5.16 2.82 -4.90
C ALA A 54 -4.07 2.22 -5.78
N LEU A 55 -3.80 0.92 -5.61
CA LEU A 55 -2.79 0.23 -6.41
C LEU A 55 -3.18 0.16 -7.89
N GLU A 56 -4.46 -0.10 -8.20
CA GLU A 56 -4.97 -0.06 -9.57
C GLU A 56 -4.75 1.31 -10.20
N THR A 57 -5.10 2.39 -9.49
CA THR A 57 -4.86 3.76 -9.94
C THR A 57 -3.39 3.98 -10.29
N ILE A 58 -2.46 3.58 -9.42
CA ILE A 58 -1.02 3.74 -9.64
C ILE A 58 -0.57 2.95 -10.88
N LEU A 59 -0.89 1.65 -10.95
CA LEU A 59 -0.42 0.77 -12.02
C LEU A 59 -0.94 1.23 -13.39
N ARG A 60 -2.24 1.51 -13.50
CA ARG A 60 -2.84 1.98 -14.76
C ARG A 60 -2.31 3.35 -15.18
N SER A 61 -2.13 4.27 -14.24
CA SER A 61 -1.57 5.59 -14.53
C SER A 61 -0.12 5.53 -15.00
N PHE A 62 0.65 4.53 -14.54
CA PHE A 62 1.98 4.25 -15.07
C PHE A 62 1.96 3.43 -16.35
N ASN A 63 0.77 3.24 -16.96
CA ASN A 63 0.56 2.46 -18.17
C ASN A 63 1.08 1.00 -18.03
N ILE A 64 0.90 0.40 -16.86
CA ILE A 64 1.28 -0.97 -16.56
C ILE A 64 0.08 -1.88 -16.76
N GLY A 65 0.22 -2.92 -17.58
CA GLY A 65 -0.85 -3.83 -17.94
C GLY A 65 -0.38 -5.06 -18.71
N PHE A 66 -1.17 -5.48 -19.69
CA PHE A 66 -0.89 -6.69 -20.49
C PHE A 66 0.49 -6.65 -21.16
N GLY A 67 1.28 -7.69 -20.92
CA GLY A 67 2.63 -7.84 -21.46
C GLY A 67 3.73 -7.33 -20.55
N ASP A 68 3.39 -6.58 -19.50
CA ASP A 68 4.32 -6.07 -18.50
C ASP A 68 4.48 -7.03 -17.33
N GLU A 69 5.58 -6.91 -16.64
CA GLU A 69 5.89 -7.64 -15.41
C GLU A 69 6.08 -6.67 -14.24
N VAL A 70 5.55 -7.05 -13.08
CA VAL A 70 5.70 -6.32 -11.81
C VAL A 70 6.27 -7.26 -10.76
N ILE A 71 7.40 -6.88 -10.17
CA ILE A 71 8.02 -7.67 -9.11
C ILE A 71 7.28 -7.43 -7.79
N VAL A 72 6.88 -8.52 -7.13
CA VAL A 72 6.20 -8.52 -5.82
C VAL A 72 6.83 -9.58 -4.92
N ALA A 73 6.81 -9.40 -3.62
CA ALA A 73 7.28 -10.44 -2.71
C ALA A 73 6.34 -11.66 -2.73
N ALA A 74 6.91 -12.87 -2.65
CA ALA A 74 6.11 -14.10 -2.57
C ALA A 74 5.38 -14.26 -1.22
N TRP A 75 5.75 -13.48 -0.21
CA TRP A 75 5.06 -13.31 1.06
C TRP A 75 4.83 -11.81 1.28
N SER A 76 3.68 -11.33 0.87
CA SER A 76 3.26 -9.93 0.91
C SER A 76 1.74 -9.81 1.08
N ASP A 77 1.26 -8.59 1.21
CA ASP A 77 -0.17 -8.30 1.16
C ASP A 77 -0.76 -8.85 -0.15
N PRO A 78 -1.85 -9.66 -0.08
CA PRO A 78 -2.52 -10.19 -1.26
C PRO A 78 -2.88 -9.12 -2.32
N VAL A 79 -3.12 -7.89 -1.92
CA VAL A 79 -3.44 -6.77 -2.82
C VAL A 79 -2.35 -6.59 -3.88
N ASP A 80 -1.07 -6.73 -3.51
CA ASP A 80 0.06 -6.48 -4.42
C ASP A 80 0.04 -7.40 -5.65
N ALA A 81 -0.09 -8.70 -5.44
CA ALA A 81 -0.11 -9.68 -6.52
C ALA A 81 -1.47 -9.74 -7.23
N MET A 82 -2.59 -9.64 -6.48
CA MET A 82 -3.93 -9.76 -7.04
C MET A 82 -4.30 -8.58 -7.92
N VAL A 83 -3.99 -7.35 -7.51
CA VAL A 83 -4.26 -6.16 -8.32
C VAL A 83 -3.32 -6.10 -9.53
N THR A 84 -2.05 -6.48 -9.38
CA THR A 84 -1.13 -6.65 -10.51
C THR A 84 -1.73 -7.56 -11.58
N ALA A 85 -2.27 -8.72 -11.17
CA ALA A 85 -2.94 -9.64 -12.08
C ALA A 85 -4.24 -9.04 -12.67
N ALA A 86 -5.02 -8.33 -11.88
CA ALA A 86 -6.29 -7.73 -12.31
C ALA A 86 -6.11 -6.63 -13.37
N VAL A 87 -5.00 -5.88 -13.32
CA VAL A 87 -4.68 -4.93 -14.39
C VAL A 87 -4.12 -5.61 -15.66
N GLY A 88 -3.90 -6.92 -15.63
CA GLY A 88 -3.39 -7.72 -16.74
C GLY A 88 -1.85 -7.83 -16.77
N ALA A 89 -1.15 -7.24 -15.83
CA ALA A 89 0.29 -7.40 -15.70
C ALA A 89 0.64 -8.73 -15.02
N LYS A 90 1.81 -9.26 -15.31
CA LYS A 90 2.29 -10.51 -14.71
C LYS A 90 3.01 -10.22 -13.39
N PRO A 91 2.51 -10.69 -12.24
CA PRO A 91 3.28 -10.65 -11.01
C PRO A 91 4.48 -11.60 -11.12
N VAL A 92 5.66 -11.08 -10.87
CA VAL A 92 6.92 -11.84 -10.80
C VAL A 92 7.29 -11.93 -9.33
N PHE A 93 7.17 -13.11 -8.76
CA PHE A 93 7.45 -13.32 -7.36
C PHE A 93 8.95 -13.31 -7.08
N ALA A 94 9.34 -12.59 -6.04
CA ALA A 94 10.70 -12.62 -5.47
C ALA A 94 10.64 -13.15 -4.04
N ASP A 95 11.69 -13.84 -3.58
CA ASP A 95 11.77 -14.25 -2.18
C ASP A 95 12.09 -13.04 -1.29
N ILE A 96 11.86 -13.17 0.00
CA ILE A 96 12.12 -12.14 0.99
C ILE A 96 13.44 -12.38 1.69
N ALA A 97 14.02 -11.35 2.30
CA ALA A 97 15.21 -11.46 3.12
C ALA A 97 14.93 -12.31 4.38
N ALA A 98 15.81 -13.23 4.72
CA ALA A 98 15.58 -14.20 5.80
C ALA A 98 15.61 -13.59 7.20
N ASP A 99 16.25 -12.45 7.36
CA ASP A 99 16.38 -11.71 8.61
C ASP A 99 15.20 -10.75 8.84
N THR A 100 14.94 -9.85 7.89
CA THR A 100 13.92 -8.79 8.03
C THR A 100 12.53 -9.20 7.56
N LEU A 101 12.41 -10.28 6.77
CA LEU A 101 11.18 -10.78 6.14
C LEU A 101 10.50 -9.75 5.24
N THR A 102 11.28 -8.89 4.62
CA THR A 102 10.83 -7.89 3.64
C THR A 102 11.53 -8.08 2.30
N LEU A 103 11.00 -7.49 1.24
CA LEU A 103 11.63 -7.51 -0.08
C LEU A 103 12.94 -6.72 -0.04
N SER A 104 14.03 -7.31 -0.51
CA SER A 104 15.33 -6.66 -0.65
C SER A 104 15.64 -6.32 -2.11
N ALA A 105 16.49 -5.32 -2.32
CA ALA A 105 16.96 -4.95 -3.66
C ALA A 105 17.70 -6.13 -4.34
N GLN A 106 18.45 -6.93 -3.58
CA GLN A 106 19.16 -8.10 -4.12
C GLN A 106 18.19 -9.17 -4.65
N ALA A 107 17.13 -9.48 -3.90
CA ALA A 107 16.12 -10.44 -4.33
C ALA A 107 15.36 -9.94 -5.56
N ALA A 108 14.94 -8.67 -5.55
CA ALA A 108 14.26 -8.04 -6.66
C ALA A 108 15.12 -7.99 -7.94
N ALA A 109 16.42 -7.66 -7.82
CA ALA A 109 17.35 -7.58 -8.96
C ALA A 109 17.45 -8.89 -9.74
N GLY A 110 17.40 -10.04 -9.05
CA GLY A 110 17.40 -11.36 -9.66
C GLY A 110 16.15 -11.69 -10.50
N CYS A 111 15.10 -10.91 -10.34
CA CYS A 111 13.82 -11.09 -11.03
C CYS A 111 13.59 -10.10 -12.18
N VAL A 112 14.47 -9.12 -12.38
CA VAL A 112 14.30 -8.07 -13.41
C VAL A 112 14.48 -8.67 -14.81
N THR A 113 13.54 -8.39 -15.69
CA THR A 113 13.57 -8.72 -17.12
C THR A 113 13.36 -7.46 -17.97
N ASN A 114 13.40 -7.58 -19.30
CA ASN A 114 13.09 -6.48 -20.22
C ASN A 114 11.59 -6.07 -20.21
N LYS A 115 10.73 -6.89 -19.60
CA LYS A 115 9.29 -6.64 -19.44
C LYS A 115 8.95 -6.02 -18.08
N THR A 116 9.88 -6.04 -17.13
CA THR A 116 9.65 -5.45 -15.81
C THR A 116 9.42 -3.95 -15.93
N ARG A 117 8.39 -3.44 -15.27
CA ARG A 117 8.02 -2.02 -15.24
C ARG A 117 8.01 -1.44 -13.85
N ALA A 118 7.70 -2.25 -12.84
CA ALA A 118 7.64 -1.77 -11.46
C ALA A 118 8.07 -2.85 -10.48
N ILE A 119 8.39 -2.38 -9.27
CA ILE A 119 8.56 -3.18 -8.06
C ILE A 119 7.53 -2.67 -7.06
N ILE A 120 6.75 -3.56 -6.46
CA ILE A 120 5.87 -3.26 -5.33
C ILE A 120 6.50 -3.89 -4.09
N ALA A 121 6.71 -3.09 -3.06
CA ALA A 121 7.18 -3.56 -1.78
C ALA A 121 6.22 -3.12 -0.66
N ASP A 122 5.91 -4.04 0.24
CA ASP A 122 5.06 -3.83 1.41
C ASP A 122 5.87 -3.78 2.71
N LEU A 123 5.20 -3.41 3.79
CA LEU A 123 5.77 -3.24 5.11
C LEU A 123 5.06 -4.16 6.12
N PRO A 124 5.30 -5.49 6.07
CA PRO A 124 4.58 -6.44 6.91
C PRO A 124 4.75 -6.11 8.40
N GLY A 125 3.61 -6.00 9.11
CA GLY A 125 3.58 -5.61 10.53
C GLY A 125 4.16 -4.22 10.83
N GLY A 126 4.35 -3.39 9.81
CA GLY A 126 4.97 -2.07 9.92
C GLY A 126 6.50 -2.08 9.86
N ASN A 127 7.14 -3.22 9.56
CA ASN A 127 8.59 -3.29 9.36
C ASN A 127 8.97 -2.66 8.00
N PRO A 128 9.94 -1.72 7.97
CA PRO A 128 10.39 -1.12 6.72
C PRO A 128 11.11 -2.15 5.84
N CYS A 129 10.86 -2.08 4.52
CA CYS A 129 11.61 -2.80 3.51
C CYS A 129 12.94 -2.07 3.17
N ASP A 130 13.75 -2.65 2.30
CA ASP A 130 14.98 -2.04 1.76
C ASP A 130 14.64 -0.97 0.71
N ALA A 131 13.96 0.11 1.13
CA ALA A 131 13.43 1.10 0.21
C ALA A 131 14.53 1.88 -0.51
N SER A 132 15.65 2.22 0.16
CA SER A 132 16.78 2.90 -0.47
C SER A 132 17.47 2.03 -1.52
N GLY A 133 17.68 0.75 -1.24
CA GLY A 133 18.25 -0.20 -2.20
C GLY A 133 17.30 -0.46 -3.37
N LEU A 134 16.00 -0.61 -3.10
CA LEU A 134 14.98 -0.77 -4.14
C LEU A 134 14.88 0.48 -5.02
N GLN A 135 14.95 1.68 -4.45
CA GLN A 135 14.97 2.93 -5.22
C GLN A 135 16.19 2.99 -6.15
N ALA A 136 17.37 2.65 -5.62
CA ALA A 136 18.60 2.63 -6.43
C ALA A 136 18.48 1.64 -7.61
N LEU A 137 17.96 0.44 -7.36
CA LEU A 137 17.69 -0.56 -8.41
C LEU A 137 16.69 -0.03 -9.45
N CYS A 138 15.57 0.57 -9.01
CA CYS A 138 14.56 1.12 -9.90
C CYS A 138 15.14 2.23 -10.79
N ARG A 139 15.94 3.15 -10.23
CA ARG A 139 16.61 4.20 -11.00
C ARG A 139 17.60 3.63 -12.01
N GLU A 140 18.39 2.63 -11.64
CA GLU A 140 19.34 1.97 -12.56
C GLU A 140 18.63 1.29 -13.73
N LYS A 141 17.51 0.64 -13.49
CA LYS A 141 16.77 -0.17 -14.48
C LYS A 141 15.64 0.59 -15.18
N GLY A 142 15.37 1.85 -14.81
CA GLY A 142 14.24 2.62 -15.36
C GLY A 142 12.87 2.07 -14.93
N LEU A 143 12.76 1.52 -13.73
CA LEU A 143 11.54 0.95 -13.15
C LEU A 143 10.86 1.93 -12.21
N LYS A 144 9.58 1.71 -11.93
CA LYS A 144 8.82 2.42 -10.90
C LYS A 144 8.89 1.68 -9.58
N LEU A 145 9.15 2.40 -8.48
CA LEU A 145 9.02 1.87 -7.12
C LEU A 145 7.67 2.29 -6.53
N ILE A 146 6.87 1.32 -6.13
CA ILE A 146 5.57 1.52 -5.48
C ILE A 146 5.65 0.92 -4.08
N LEU A 147 5.27 1.69 -3.05
CA LEU A 147 5.21 1.19 -1.68
C LEU A 147 3.77 1.00 -1.20
N ASN A 148 3.46 -0.22 -0.81
CA ASN A 148 2.26 -0.54 -0.06
C ASN A 148 2.54 -0.31 1.43
N LEU A 149 2.13 0.83 1.94
CA LEU A 149 2.33 1.16 3.35
C LEU A 149 1.31 0.46 4.25
N ALA A 150 0.22 -0.06 3.68
CA ALA A 150 -0.94 -0.49 4.46
C ALA A 150 -1.34 0.60 5.48
N ASP A 151 -1.12 0.38 6.78
CA ASP A 151 -1.25 1.41 7.81
C ASP A 151 0.09 1.80 8.46
N ALA A 152 1.21 1.44 7.83
CA ALA A 152 2.58 1.66 8.32
C ALA A 152 3.20 3.00 7.85
N TRP A 153 2.40 4.03 7.72
CA TRP A 153 2.77 5.35 7.20
C TRP A 153 3.87 6.06 8.00
N SER A 154 4.11 5.70 9.25
CA SER A 154 5.16 6.29 10.09
C SER A 154 6.50 5.53 10.07
N ALA A 155 6.61 4.48 9.25
CA ALA A 155 7.88 3.76 9.08
C ALA A 155 8.92 4.65 8.40
N LYS A 156 10.19 4.48 8.81
CA LYS A 156 11.30 5.25 8.29
C LYS A 156 12.46 4.35 7.88
N GLN A 157 13.29 4.86 7.00
CA GLN A 157 14.63 4.32 6.72
C GLN A 157 15.63 5.48 6.67
N GLU A 158 16.79 5.33 7.32
CA GLU A 158 17.84 6.36 7.38
C GLU A 158 17.34 7.73 7.86
N GLY A 159 16.35 7.72 8.78
CA GLY A 159 15.73 8.90 9.34
C GLY A 159 14.67 9.57 8.47
N LEU A 160 14.50 9.14 7.20
CA LEU A 160 13.49 9.66 6.28
C LEU A 160 12.23 8.80 6.29
N PRO A 161 11.04 9.40 6.15
CA PRO A 161 9.82 8.66 5.88
C PRO A 161 9.99 7.72 4.69
N ILE A 162 9.59 6.45 4.84
CA ILE A 162 9.94 5.42 3.85
C ILE A 162 9.32 5.69 2.46
N TYR A 163 8.16 6.32 2.41
CA TYR A 163 7.47 6.64 1.15
C TYR A 163 8.22 7.68 0.29
N GLN A 164 9.18 8.43 0.85
CA GLN A 164 10.01 9.37 0.08
C GLN A 164 11.01 8.67 -0.86
N TYR A 165 11.20 7.37 -0.71
CA TYR A 165 12.00 6.57 -1.65
C TYR A 165 11.23 6.14 -2.90
N ALA A 166 9.89 6.24 -2.90
CA ALA A 166 9.03 5.70 -3.94
C ALA A 166 8.59 6.74 -4.99
N ASP A 167 8.27 6.28 -6.20
CA ASP A 167 7.56 7.10 -7.20
C ASP A 167 6.11 7.35 -6.80
N ALA A 168 5.50 6.37 -6.13
CA ALA A 168 4.18 6.45 -5.54
C ALA A 168 4.07 5.50 -4.33
N ALA A 169 3.22 5.86 -3.38
CA ALA A 169 2.86 4.97 -2.29
C ALA A 169 1.36 5.05 -2.00
N PHE A 170 0.83 4.07 -1.27
CA PHE A 170 -0.54 4.14 -0.81
C PHE A 170 -0.69 3.72 0.65
N VAL A 171 -1.66 4.35 1.32
CA VAL A 171 -2.04 4.10 2.72
C VAL A 171 -3.45 3.57 2.75
N ASN A 172 -3.72 2.59 3.61
CA ASN A 172 -5.05 1.99 3.76
C ASN A 172 -5.77 2.57 4.99
N PHE A 173 -7.06 2.87 4.83
CA PHE A 173 -7.97 3.37 5.86
C PHE A 173 -9.13 2.42 6.14
N SER A 174 -9.00 1.16 5.74
CA SER A 174 -10.04 0.15 5.97
C SER A 174 -10.18 -0.21 7.44
N GLU A 175 -11.28 -0.89 7.76
CA GLU A 175 -11.52 -1.42 9.11
C GLU A 175 -10.31 -2.20 9.62
N GLY A 176 -9.91 -1.90 10.85
CA GLY A 176 -8.74 -2.51 11.48
C GLY A 176 -7.42 -1.77 11.30
N CYS A 177 -7.35 -0.76 10.44
CA CYS A 177 -6.21 0.13 10.33
C CYS A 177 -6.15 1.15 11.48
N ALA A 178 -4.98 1.74 11.71
CA ALA A 178 -4.80 2.74 12.75
C ALA A 178 -5.64 4.01 12.51
N ILE A 179 -5.80 4.38 11.24
CA ILE A 179 -6.76 5.41 10.80
C ILE A 179 -7.87 4.67 10.07
N ASP A 180 -8.99 4.47 10.74
CA ASP A 180 -10.10 3.63 10.27
C ASP A 180 -11.25 4.51 9.78
N LEU A 181 -11.61 4.37 8.52
CA LEU A 181 -12.78 4.98 7.87
C LEU A 181 -13.81 3.92 7.43
N GLY A 182 -13.63 2.65 7.87
CA GLY A 182 -14.39 1.50 7.40
C GLY A 182 -13.91 1.00 6.04
N LEU A 183 -13.77 1.85 5.06
CA LEU A 183 -13.18 1.59 3.74
C LEU A 183 -12.52 2.88 3.24
N GLY A 184 -11.48 2.76 2.46
CA GLY A 184 -10.77 3.91 1.89
C GLY A 184 -9.27 3.69 1.82
N ALA A 185 -8.62 4.48 1.00
CA ALA A 185 -7.16 4.53 0.90
C ALA A 185 -6.73 5.90 0.40
N ALA A 186 -5.44 6.19 0.51
CA ALA A 186 -4.83 7.35 -0.11
C ALA A 186 -3.69 6.92 -1.03
N VAL A 187 -3.62 7.51 -2.21
CA VAL A 187 -2.46 7.48 -3.10
C VAL A 187 -1.65 8.74 -2.86
N VAL A 188 -0.33 8.63 -2.78
CA VAL A 188 0.57 9.78 -2.53
C VAL A 188 1.77 9.75 -3.48
N THR A 189 2.24 10.95 -3.84
CA THR A 189 3.41 11.16 -4.69
C THR A 189 3.96 12.59 -4.50
N ASP A 190 5.24 12.79 -4.78
CA ASP A 190 5.85 14.13 -4.82
C ASP A 190 5.79 14.74 -6.23
N GLU A 191 5.46 13.94 -7.25
CA GLU A 191 5.48 14.35 -8.64
C GLU A 191 4.10 14.81 -9.13
N VAL A 192 3.98 16.08 -9.55
CA VAL A 192 2.71 16.64 -10.04
C VAL A 192 2.16 15.87 -11.25
N GLU A 193 3.02 15.40 -12.15
CA GLU A 193 2.58 14.65 -13.34
C GLU A 193 1.97 13.29 -12.95
N ASN A 194 2.54 12.61 -11.96
CA ASN A 194 1.94 11.39 -11.41
C ASN A 194 0.56 11.70 -10.81
N HIS A 195 0.44 12.78 -10.03
CA HIS A 195 -0.83 13.18 -9.42
C HIS A 195 -1.92 13.46 -10.46
N LYS A 196 -1.59 14.18 -11.54
CA LYS A 196 -2.53 14.42 -12.64
C LYS A 196 -3.04 13.12 -13.25
N LEU A 197 -2.14 12.16 -13.50
CA LEU A 197 -2.49 10.85 -14.02
C LEU A 197 -3.38 10.05 -13.05
N PHE A 198 -3.05 10.05 -11.75
CA PHE A 198 -3.84 9.39 -10.71
C PHE A 198 -5.24 9.99 -10.62
N TYR A 199 -5.33 11.33 -10.64
CA TYR A 199 -6.61 12.02 -10.61
C TYR A 199 -7.45 11.70 -11.84
N ALA A 200 -6.88 11.75 -13.03
CA ALA A 200 -7.58 11.42 -14.26
C ALA A 200 -8.10 9.97 -14.24
N TYR A 201 -7.24 9.01 -13.86
CA TYR A 201 -7.64 7.61 -13.81
C TYR A 201 -8.78 7.36 -12.83
N HIS A 202 -8.67 7.83 -11.58
CA HIS A 202 -9.70 7.58 -10.56
C HIS A 202 -11.03 8.29 -10.84
N ASN A 203 -11.04 9.32 -11.68
CA ASN A 203 -12.19 10.16 -12.02
C ASN A 203 -12.68 9.95 -13.46
N CYS A 204 -12.75 8.71 -13.92
CA CYS A 204 -13.26 8.33 -15.24
C CYS A 204 -12.52 9.00 -16.43
N GLY A 205 -11.22 9.25 -16.33
CA GLY A 205 -10.42 9.91 -17.36
C GLY A 205 -10.53 11.43 -17.40
N ARG A 206 -11.18 12.06 -16.42
CA ARG A 206 -11.31 13.54 -16.37
C ARG A 206 -10.06 14.18 -15.80
N PRO A 207 -9.47 15.19 -16.48
CA PRO A 207 -8.24 15.82 -16.03
C PRO A 207 -8.41 16.57 -14.71
N TRP A 208 -7.34 16.64 -13.94
CA TRP A 208 -7.29 17.44 -12.71
C TRP A 208 -7.42 18.94 -12.99
N GLY A 209 -8.21 19.63 -12.19
CA GLY A 209 -8.42 21.08 -12.31
C GLY A 209 -9.36 21.52 -13.43
N VAL A 210 -9.99 20.58 -14.13
CA VAL A 210 -11.00 20.88 -15.18
C VAL A 210 -12.40 20.87 -14.59
N VAL A 211 -13.15 21.94 -14.83
CA VAL A 211 -14.54 22.03 -14.37
C VAL A 211 -15.42 21.02 -15.12
N GLU A 212 -16.29 20.31 -14.40
CA GLU A 212 -17.15 19.24 -14.92
C GLU A 212 -17.97 19.57 -16.17
N SER A 213 -18.17 20.85 -16.48
CA SER A 213 -18.90 21.29 -17.68
C SER A 213 -18.16 21.05 -19.01
N THR A 214 -16.87 20.75 -18.96
CA THR A 214 -16.08 20.43 -20.14
C THR A 214 -15.95 18.92 -20.26
N LEU A 215 -16.63 18.32 -21.22
CA LEU A 215 -16.48 16.91 -21.60
C LEU A 215 -15.14 16.68 -22.30
N SER A 216 -14.06 16.96 -21.60
CA SER A 216 -12.71 16.63 -22.04
C SER A 216 -12.23 15.41 -21.24
N PHE A 217 -11.77 14.40 -21.95
CA PHE A 217 -11.14 13.24 -21.37
C PHE A 217 -9.68 13.23 -21.80
N ASP A 218 -8.81 12.93 -20.85
CA ASP A 218 -7.40 12.65 -21.18
C ASP A 218 -7.29 11.32 -21.92
N GLU A 219 -6.13 11.03 -22.45
CA GLU A 219 -5.83 9.76 -23.11
C GLU A 219 -5.85 8.54 -22.16
N ILE A 220 -6.26 8.74 -20.90
CA ILE A 220 -6.33 7.71 -19.87
C ILE A 220 -7.73 7.11 -19.85
N LEU A 221 -7.79 5.79 -20.02
CA LEU A 221 -9.00 5.02 -19.76
C LEU A 221 -9.19 4.87 -18.25
N GLY A 222 -9.95 5.78 -17.64
CA GLY A 222 -10.16 5.85 -16.21
C GLY A 222 -11.30 4.97 -15.70
N GLY A 223 -11.31 4.78 -14.39
CA GLY A 223 -12.38 4.15 -13.62
C GLY A 223 -13.07 5.11 -12.66
N ASP A 224 -14.21 4.72 -12.10
CA ASP A 224 -14.84 5.44 -11.00
C ASP A 224 -14.36 4.87 -9.67
N LEU A 225 -13.24 5.40 -9.18
CA LEU A 225 -12.57 4.93 -7.96
C LEU A 225 -12.64 5.95 -6.82
N ARG A 226 -13.55 6.91 -6.95
CA ARG A 226 -13.74 8.02 -6.02
C ARG A 226 -14.37 7.57 -4.71
N VAL A 227 -14.10 8.31 -3.64
CA VAL A 227 -14.83 8.18 -2.38
C VAL A 227 -16.01 9.14 -2.33
N ALA A 228 -17.00 8.80 -1.52
CA ALA A 228 -18.09 9.72 -1.24
C ALA A 228 -17.63 10.87 -0.32
N GLU A 229 -18.26 12.05 -0.48
CA GLU A 229 -17.99 13.24 0.33
C GLU A 229 -18.09 12.97 1.85
N TRP A 230 -18.98 12.08 2.29
CA TRP A 230 -19.11 11.74 3.70
C TRP A 230 -17.87 11.00 4.25
N GLN A 231 -17.22 10.13 3.47
CA GLN A 231 -15.98 9.48 3.87
C GLN A 231 -14.83 10.49 3.91
N ALA A 232 -14.68 11.29 2.85
CA ALA A 232 -13.69 12.35 2.80
C ALA A 232 -13.80 13.34 3.96
N SER A 233 -15.04 13.66 4.38
CA SER A 233 -15.28 14.58 5.48
C SER A 233 -14.82 14.10 6.86
N LEU A 234 -14.70 12.80 7.07
CA LEU A 234 -14.25 12.22 8.34
C LEU A 234 -12.72 12.20 8.46
N LEU A 235 -12.01 12.17 7.34
CA LEU A 235 -10.57 11.97 7.32
C LEU A 235 -9.79 13.03 8.10
N PRO A 236 -10.02 14.35 7.95
CA PRO A 236 -9.24 15.35 8.67
C PRO A 236 -9.23 15.16 10.18
N GLY A 237 -10.41 14.90 10.78
CA GLY A 237 -10.50 14.65 12.23
C GLY A 237 -9.81 13.36 12.69
N ARG A 238 -9.64 12.38 11.79
CA ARG A 238 -8.86 11.17 12.06
C ARG A 238 -7.36 11.45 11.96
N LEU A 239 -6.92 12.24 10.98
CA LEU A 239 -5.52 12.61 10.79
C LEU A 239 -4.98 13.47 11.94
N GLU A 240 -5.79 14.33 12.54
CA GLU A 240 -5.41 15.11 13.74
C GLU A 240 -4.94 14.21 14.90
N LYS A 241 -5.46 12.98 14.99
CA LYS A 241 -5.11 12.01 16.02
C LYS A 241 -3.98 11.05 15.60
N ALA A 242 -3.53 11.11 14.35
CA ALA A 242 -2.59 10.15 13.79
C ALA A 242 -1.28 10.04 14.58
N ALA A 243 -0.69 11.18 14.99
CA ALA A 243 0.55 11.18 15.78
C ALA A 243 0.37 10.53 17.16
N GLN A 244 -0.77 10.74 17.82
CA GLN A 244 -1.11 10.11 19.08
C GLN A 244 -1.27 8.59 18.93
N VAL A 245 -1.98 8.16 17.89
CA VAL A 245 -2.16 6.75 17.57
C VAL A 245 -0.83 6.08 17.28
N ASP A 246 0.02 6.72 16.49
CA ASP A 246 1.36 6.21 16.18
C ASP A 246 2.23 6.02 17.43
N ALA A 247 2.24 7.01 18.33
CA ALA A 247 2.98 6.91 19.58
C ALA A 247 2.47 5.75 20.46
N LEU A 248 1.15 5.55 20.53
CA LEU A 248 0.56 4.43 21.26
C LEU A 248 0.94 3.08 20.65
N CYS A 249 0.86 2.94 19.33
CA CYS A 249 1.25 1.73 18.63
C CYS A 249 2.72 1.38 18.84
N LYS A 250 3.62 2.36 18.73
CA LYS A 250 5.06 2.16 18.99
C LYS A 250 5.34 1.72 20.43
N LYS A 251 4.69 2.37 21.41
CA LYS A 251 4.81 1.98 22.81
C LYS A 251 4.32 0.54 23.05
N GLN A 252 3.21 0.16 22.44
CA GLN A 252 2.68 -1.19 22.53
C GLN A 252 3.63 -2.21 21.89
N ALA A 253 4.17 -1.91 20.70
CA ALA A 253 5.14 -2.77 20.04
C ALA A 253 6.41 -3.01 20.88
N GLU A 254 6.92 -1.99 21.56
CA GLU A 254 8.07 -2.16 22.48
C GLU A 254 7.73 -3.04 23.67
N ALA A 255 6.54 -2.91 24.25
CA ALA A 255 6.09 -3.78 25.33
C ALA A 255 5.96 -5.24 24.87
N ILE A 256 5.43 -5.48 23.68
CA ILE A 256 5.33 -6.80 23.06
C ILE A 256 6.72 -7.40 22.84
N LYS A 257 7.66 -6.64 22.25
CA LYS A 257 9.04 -7.10 22.02
C LYS A 257 9.72 -7.53 23.33
N ALA A 258 9.51 -6.76 24.41
CA ALA A 258 10.07 -7.07 25.72
C ALA A 258 9.48 -8.35 26.34
N ALA A 259 8.24 -8.71 26.00
CA ALA A 259 7.56 -9.92 26.49
C ALA A 259 7.85 -11.18 25.66
N LEU A 260 8.33 -11.03 24.43
CA LEU A 260 8.63 -12.16 23.54
C LEU A 260 9.92 -12.89 23.98
N PRO A 261 10.02 -14.21 23.74
CA PRO A 261 11.27 -14.94 23.90
C PRO A 261 12.42 -14.29 23.11
N GLN A 262 13.64 -14.39 23.67
CA GLN A 262 14.82 -13.83 23.01
C GLN A 262 14.99 -14.39 21.60
N GLY A 263 15.14 -13.50 20.62
CA GLY A 263 15.29 -13.85 19.19
C GLY A 263 13.99 -14.22 18.46
N ALA A 264 12.83 -14.19 19.13
CA ALA A 264 11.55 -14.45 18.48
C ALA A 264 11.09 -13.26 17.62
N ALA A 265 11.31 -12.03 18.06
CA ALA A 265 10.96 -10.85 17.26
C ALA A 265 11.81 -10.77 15.99
N VAL A 266 11.15 -10.49 14.85
CA VAL A 266 11.84 -10.25 13.57
C VAL A 266 12.56 -8.88 13.65
N PRO A 267 13.86 -8.82 13.32
CA PRO A 267 14.59 -7.57 13.35
C PRO A 267 14.10 -6.58 12.28
N VAL A 268 14.28 -5.32 12.57
CA VAL A 268 14.08 -4.23 11.60
C VAL A 268 15.36 -4.09 10.78
N ILE A 269 15.26 -3.73 9.51
CA ILE A 269 16.42 -3.46 8.64
C ILE A 269 17.33 -2.40 9.28
N SER A 270 18.63 -2.48 9.03
CA SER A 270 19.62 -1.50 9.52
C SER A 270 19.22 -0.08 9.09
N GLY A 271 19.23 0.86 10.03
CA GLY A 271 18.77 2.24 9.78
C GLY A 271 17.24 2.41 9.66
N GLY A 272 16.47 1.33 9.84
CA GLY A 272 15.02 1.36 9.77
C GLY A 272 14.35 1.65 11.12
N GLU A 273 13.18 2.28 11.08
CA GLU A 273 12.26 2.47 12.20
C GLU A 273 10.89 1.90 11.83
N ALA A 274 10.42 0.91 12.57
CA ALA A 274 9.11 0.30 12.34
C ALA A 274 7.96 1.24 12.76
N ALA A 275 6.82 1.12 12.06
CA ALA A 275 5.61 1.88 12.38
C ALA A 275 4.90 1.41 13.66
N GLY A 276 5.28 0.26 14.22
CA GLY A 276 4.72 -0.24 15.50
C GLY A 276 3.28 -0.78 15.39
N ARG A 277 2.86 -1.23 14.21
CA ARG A 277 1.50 -1.78 14.00
C ARG A 277 1.30 -3.18 14.58
N GLY A 278 2.31 -3.74 15.16
CA GLY A 278 2.45 -5.03 15.79
C GLY A 278 3.91 -5.44 15.77
N VAL A 279 4.19 -6.63 16.21
CA VAL A 279 5.53 -7.22 16.16
C VAL A 279 5.47 -8.52 15.37
N LEU A 280 6.22 -8.58 14.27
CA LEU A 280 6.44 -9.85 13.58
C LEU A 280 7.28 -10.76 14.48
N ALA A 281 6.81 -11.96 14.73
CA ALA A 281 7.49 -12.91 15.59
C ALA A 281 7.52 -14.31 14.96
N LYS A 282 8.66 -14.99 15.10
CA LYS A 282 8.84 -16.38 14.66
C LYS A 282 8.48 -17.32 15.80
N ASN A 283 7.73 -18.39 15.50
CA ASN A 283 7.35 -19.43 16.46
C ASN A 283 6.67 -18.89 17.74
N ALA A 284 5.88 -17.85 17.60
CA ALA A 284 5.10 -17.26 18.67
C ALA A 284 3.58 -17.43 18.40
N GLU A 285 2.75 -17.18 19.40
CA GLU A 285 1.31 -17.11 19.22
C GLU A 285 0.89 -15.73 18.71
N GLY A 286 0.05 -15.68 17.69
CA GLY A 286 -0.44 -14.44 17.11
C GLY A 286 -1.29 -14.68 15.86
N ALA A 287 -1.69 -13.60 15.21
CA ALA A 287 -2.45 -13.69 13.97
C ALA A 287 -1.52 -14.04 12.78
N ALA A 288 -1.99 -14.88 11.86
CA ALA A 288 -1.32 -15.08 10.59
C ALA A 288 -1.18 -13.74 9.86
N VAL A 289 -0.03 -13.52 9.22
CA VAL A 289 0.23 -12.27 8.49
C VAL A 289 -0.22 -12.41 7.04
N TYR A 290 0.54 -13.15 6.25
CA TYR A 290 0.26 -13.36 4.82
C TYR A 290 0.38 -14.84 4.45
N PRO A 291 -0.36 -15.29 3.43
CA PRO A 291 -0.10 -16.58 2.81
C PRO A 291 1.15 -16.49 1.90
N ALA A 292 1.70 -17.64 1.53
CA ALA A 292 2.65 -17.72 0.42
C ALA A 292 1.87 -17.51 -0.88
N MET A 293 1.98 -16.32 -1.47
CA MET A 293 1.12 -15.87 -2.57
C MET A 293 1.26 -16.75 -3.83
N HIS A 294 2.48 -17.13 -4.18
CA HIS A 294 2.76 -17.98 -5.34
C HIS A 294 2.14 -19.38 -5.24
N LEU A 295 1.77 -19.84 -4.03
CA LEU A 295 1.11 -21.12 -3.80
C LEU A 295 -0.42 -21.04 -3.78
N GLN A 296 -0.99 -19.83 -3.86
CA GLN A 296 -2.43 -19.68 -3.93
C GLN A 296 -2.98 -20.25 -5.24
N PRO A 297 -4.15 -20.90 -5.24
CA PRO A 297 -4.69 -21.57 -6.43
C PRO A 297 -4.71 -20.71 -7.68
N PHE A 298 -5.01 -19.42 -7.56
CA PHE A 298 -5.05 -18.48 -8.66
C PHE A 298 -3.72 -18.36 -9.41
N PHE A 299 -2.59 -18.39 -8.69
CA PHE A 299 -1.25 -18.25 -9.27
C PHE A 299 -0.57 -19.59 -9.53
N ARG A 300 -0.83 -20.60 -8.71
CA ARG A 300 -0.25 -21.95 -8.83
C ARG A 300 -0.86 -22.74 -9.99
N ASP A 301 -2.18 -22.64 -10.13
CA ASP A 301 -2.95 -23.38 -11.11
C ASP A 301 -3.12 -22.55 -12.39
N ASP A 302 -3.75 -23.06 -13.42
CA ASP A 302 -3.84 -22.42 -14.75
C ASP A 302 -4.78 -21.20 -14.82
N TYR A 303 -5.33 -20.69 -13.72
CA TYR A 303 -6.29 -19.60 -13.73
C TYR A 303 -5.70 -18.29 -14.27
N PHE A 304 -4.50 -17.94 -13.83
CA PHE A 304 -3.82 -16.75 -14.30
C PHE A 304 -3.50 -16.86 -15.80
N GLU A 305 -2.99 -18.02 -16.25
CA GLU A 305 -2.69 -18.27 -17.67
C GLU A 305 -3.95 -18.19 -18.54
N LYS A 306 -5.07 -18.76 -18.09
CA LYS A 306 -6.36 -18.69 -18.80
C LYS A 306 -6.89 -17.26 -18.93
N LEU A 307 -6.65 -16.41 -17.92
CA LEU A 307 -7.12 -15.04 -17.92
C LEU A 307 -6.25 -14.11 -18.74
N THR A 308 -4.92 -14.28 -18.70
CA THR A 308 -3.96 -13.31 -19.23
C THR A 308 -3.16 -13.84 -20.43
N GLY A 309 -3.19 -15.15 -20.71
CA GLY A 309 -2.32 -15.80 -21.67
C GLY A 309 -0.86 -15.94 -21.21
N CYS A 310 -0.54 -15.52 -19.99
CA CYS A 310 0.81 -15.53 -19.42
C CYS A 310 0.98 -16.68 -18.43
N LYS A 311 1.97 -17.54 -18.67
CA LYS A 311 2.27 -18.64 -17.77
C LYS A 311 3.05 -18.18 -16.55
N LEU A 312 2.59 -18.60 -15.36
CA LEU A 312 3.36 -18.55 -14.11
C LEU A 312 3.89 -19.96 -13.78
N THR A 313 5.15 -20.03 -13.38
CA THR A 313 5.75 -21.29 -12.93
C THR A 313 5.90 -21.23 -11.41
N CYS A 314 4.81 -21.44 -10.69
CA CYS A 314 4.75 -21.36 -9.24
C CYS A 314 4.65 -22.76 -8.64
N GLN A 315 5.69 -23.17 -7.89
CA GLN A 315 5.77 -24.46 -7.24
C GLN A 315 6.28 -24.31 -5.80
N ALA A 316 5.92 -25.25 -4.94
CA ALA A 316 6.49 -25.34 -3.60
C ALA A 316 8.01 -25.50 -3.68
N GLY A 317 8.74 -24.78 -2.83
CA GLY A 317 10.20 -24.74 -2.82
C GLY A 317 10.83 -23.65 -3.69
N ASN A 318 10.05 -22.92 -4.50
CA ASN A 318 10.59 -21.81 -5.30
C ASN A 318 11.04 -20.62 -4.44
N PHE A 319 10.33 -20.36 -3.33
CA PHE A 319 10.58 -19.21 -2.44
C PHE A 319 10.63 -19.67 -0.98
N PRO A 320 11.74 -20.33 -0.58
CA PRO A 320 11.80 -21.05 0.70
C PRO A 320 11.67 -20.15 1.92
N VAL A 321 12.15 -18.92 1.87
CA VAL A 321 12.01 -17.97 3.00
C VAL A 321 10.56 -17.52 3.14
N SER A 322 9.91 -17.15 2.04
CA SER A 322 8.50 -16.77 1.98
C SER A 322 7.57 -17.90 2.45
N GLU A 323 7.85 -19.14 2.03
CA GLU A 323 7.08 -20.32 2.44
C GLU A 323 7.25 -20.64 3.93
N ALA A 324 8.46 -20.47 4.47
CA ALA A 324 8.73 -20.62 5.90
C ALA A 324 8.07 -19.50 6.71
N ALA A 325 8.08 -18.25 6.22
CA ALA A 325 7.42 -17.12 6.86
C ALA A 325 5.90 -17.34 6.95
N ALA A 326 5.27 -17.79 5.88
CA ALA A 326 3.82 -18.08 5.86
C ALA A 326 3.38 -19.13 6.89
N LYS A 327 4.27 -20.03 7.29
CA LYS A 327 3.98 -21.09 8.26
C LYS A 327 4.32 -20.70 9.70
N ASN A 328 5.40 -19.94 9.89
CA ASN A 328 6.08 -19.80 11.20
C ASN A 328 6.09 -18.36 11.73
N VAL A 329 5.64 -17.38 10.95
CA VAL A 329 5.60 -15.98 11.36
C VAL A 329 4.19 -15.56 11.67
N CYS A 330 4.02 -14.89 12.78
CA CYS A 330 2.75 -14.28 13.18
C CYS A 330 2.94 -12.80 13.52
N LEU A 331 1.83 -12.07 13.49
CA LEU A 331 1.74 -10.70 13.99
C LEU A 331 1.19 -10.74 15.41
N VAL A 332 1.98 -10.30 16.36
CA VAL A 332 1.57 -10.12 17.75
C VAL A 332 1.13 -8.67 17.92
N LYS A 333 -0.11 -8.47 18.40
CA LYS A 333 -0.74 -7.14 18.60
C LYS A 333 -1.07 -6.89 20.04
#